data_7641f48ae48b61a713f81599b65717bc
#
_entry.id   7641f48ae48b61a713f81599b65717bc
#
_cell.length_a   1.000
_cell.length_b   1.000
_cell.length_c   1.000
_cell.angle_alpha   90.00
_cell.angle_beta   90.00
_cell.angle_gamma   90.00
#
_symmetry.space_group_name_H-M   'P 1'
#
loop_
_entity.id
_entity.type
_entity.pdbx_description
1 polymer ?
#
loop_
_entity_poly.entity_id
_entity_poly.type
_entity_poly.pdbx_seq_one_letter_code
_entity_poly.pdbx_strand_id
1 'polypeptide(L)'
;MRPKTLFYGLLMGLIAFAPTASMAEEKATLRFILTGDHYELPPKNGRGGYAKLASVVRQEKVGEKHSIFVHAGDAYSPSLLSSMDKGKSTVDMLNAVGVDYMVLGNHEWDHGPENLRERVWQSNFPILASNAKDKDGLPIDGTVRTAMVNVGSFRVGIMGLITTNTKEISSPGRDE
;
A
#
# COMPACT_ATOMS: atom_id res chain seq x y z
N MET A 1 53.97 -76.45 17.27
CA MET A 1 52.87 -75.69 16.60
C MET A 1 52.14 -74.90 17.63
N ARG A 2 52.19 -73.54 17.58
CA ARG A 2 51.46 -72.67 18.48
C ARG A 2 50.25 -72.10 17.72
N PRO A 3 49.06 -72.05 18.31
CA PRO A 3 47.88 -71.49 17.68
C PRO A 3 47.94 -69.96 17.69
N LYS A 4 47.62 -69.27 16.54
CA LYS A 4 47.47 -67.82 16.42
C LYS A 4 46.05 -67.45 16.83
N THR A 5 45.95 -66.71 17.91
CA THR A 5 44.68 -66.15 18.37
C THR A 5 44.40 -64.89 17.58
N LEU A 6 43.29 -64.87 16.83
CA LEU A 6 42.81 -63.73 16.09
C LEU A 6 41.91 -62.82 16.98
N PHE A 7 42.37 -61.60 17.28
CA PHE A 7 41.55 -60.61 18.00
C PHE A 7 40.70 -59.84 17.01
N TYR A 8 39.37 -60.03 17.06
CA TYR A 8 38.41 -59.17 16.36
C TYR A 8 38.11 -57.95 17.24
N GLY A 9 38.64 -56.82 16.88
CA GLY A 9 38.29 -55.53 17.48
C GLY A 9 36.93 -55.08 16.96
N LEU A 10 35.93 -54.98 17.82
CA LEU A 10 34.61 -54.44 17.56
C LEU A 10 34.70 -52.91 17.58
N LEU A 11 34.68 -52.26 16.42
CA LEU A 11 34.66 -50.80 16.29
C LEU A 11 33.20 -50.33 16.48
N MET A 12 32.83 -49.91 17.69
CA MET A 12 31.55 -49.24 17.94
C MET A 12 31.61 -47.80 17.45
N GLY A 13 30.98 -47.57 16.27
CA GLY A 13 30.81 -46.20 15.76
C GLY A 13 29.79 -45.42 16.60
N LEU A 14 30.24 -44.38 17.29
CA LEU A 14 29.39 -43.43 18.00
C LEU A 14 28.72 -42.53 16.95
N ILE A 15 27.44 -42.77 16.63
CA ILE A 15 26.63 -41.85 15.80
C ILE A 15 26.22 -40.70 16.72
N ALA A 16 26.92 -39.57 16.62
CA ALA A 16 26.53 -38.33 17.25
C ALA A 16 25.30 -37.79 16.54
N PHE A 17 24.12 -37.92 17.15
CA PHE A 17 22.93 -37.16 16.74
C PHE A 17 23.18 -35.66 17.05
N ALA A 18 23.51 -34.87 16.05
CA ALA A 18 23.46 -33.41 16.17
C ALA A 18 21.99 -33.01 16.34
N PRO A 19 21.63 -32.24 17.38
CA PRO A 19 20.29 -31.72 17.49
C PRO A 19 20.01 -30.85 16.26
N THR A 20 19.00 -31.21 15.47
CA THR A 20 18.48 -30.32 14.44
C THR A 20 17.92 -29.09 15.16
N ALA A 21 18.62 -27.96 15.06
CA ALA A 21 18.11 -26.71 15.56
C ALA A 21 16.77 -26.45 14.85
N SER A 22 15.66 -26.52 15.60
CA SER A 22 14.36 -26.10 15.11
C SER A 22 14.49 -24.62 14.76
N MET A 23 14.48 -24.29 13.47
CA MET A 23 14.38 -22.92 13.00
C MET A 23 13.04 -22.40 13.50
N ALA A 24 13.06 -21.52 14.51
CA ALA A 24 11.84 -20.84 14.92
C ALA A 24 11.29 -20.10 13.71
N GLU A 25 10.02 -20.34 13.39
CA GLU A 25 9.32 -19.65 12.31
C GLU A 25 9.32 -18.15 12.63
N GLU A 26 10.00 -17.35 11.81
CA GLU A 26 10.01 -15.90 11.98
C GLU A 26 8.68 -15.34 11.51
N LYS A 27 7.98 -14.63 12.41
CA LYS A 27 6.69 -14.02 12.13
C LYS A 27 6.80 -12.51 12.29
N ALA A 28 6.24 -11.78 11.33
CA ALA A 28 6.05 -10.35 11.42
C ALA A 28 4.61 -9.99 11.08
N THR A 29 4.09 -8.98 11.74
CA THR A 29 2.73 -8.48 11.50
C THR A 29 2.80 -7.13 10.82
N LEU A 30 2.03 -6.97 9.73
CA LEU A 30 1.78 -5.69 9.08
C LEU A 30 0.31 -5.36 9.20
N ARG A 31 0.00 -4.20 9.78
CA ARG A 31 -1.36 -3.67 9.85
C ARG A 31 -1.62 -2.77 8.64
N PHE A 32 -2.62 -3.11 7.84
CA PHE A 32 -3.16 -2.23 6.81
C PHE A 32 -4.36 -1.47 7.36
N ILE A 33 -4.33 -0.15 7.25
CA ILE A 33 -5.46 0.74 7.47
C ILE A 33 -5.89 1.21 6.08
N LEU A 34 -7.13 0.90 5.68
CA LEU A 34 -7.61 1.15 4.34
C LEU A 34 -8.83 2.06 4.37
N THR A 35 -8.86 3.07 3.51
CA THR A 35 -10.04 3.89 3.21
C THR A 35 -10.13 4.12 1.70
N GLY A 36 -11.29 4.52 1.21
CA GLY A 36 -11.56 4.91 -0.17
C GLY A 36 -12.87 5.69 -0.23
N ASP A 37 -13.21 6.27 -1.36
CA ASP A 37 -14.46 6.98 -1.60
C ASP A 37 -14.74 8.05 -0.54
N HIS A 38 -13.73 8.80 -0.14
CA HIS A 38 -13.83 9.77 0.95
C HIS A 38 -13.90 11.19 0.41
N TYR A 39 -15.10 11.59 -0.03
CA TYR A 39 -15.34 12.85 -0.73
C TYR A 39 -15.60 14.05 0.18
N GLU A 40 -16.13 13.83 1.38
CA GLU A 40 -16.64 14.89 2.24
C GLU A 40 -15.63 15.27 3.33
N LEU A 41 -15.24 16.55 3.39
CA LEU A 41 -14.34 17.07 4.41
C LEU A 41 -14.98 17.03 5.82
N PRO A 42 -16.21 17.59 6.02
CA PRO A 42 -16.89 17.50 7.30
C PRO A 42 -17.63 16.17 7.47
N PRO A 43 -17.97 15.79 8.69
CA PRO A 43 -18.83 14.65 8.91
C PRO A 43 -20.24 14.91 8.38
N LYS A 44 -20.83 13.93 7.69
CA LYS A 44 -22.22 13.96 7.25
C LYS A 44 -23.08 13.09 8.17
N ASN A 45 -24.15 13.65 8.74
CA ASN A 45 -24.99 12.95 9.72
C ASN A 45 -24.21 12.30 10.86
N GLY A 46 -23.18 12.97 11.36
CA GLY A 46 -22.32 12.48 12.43
C GLY A 46 -21.34 11.37 12.02
N ARG A 47 -21.25 11.01 10.72
CA ARG A 47 -20.35 9.96 10.20
C ARG A 47 -19.30 10.53 9.27
N GLY A 48 -18.14 9.88 9.17
CA GLY A 48 -17.05 10.27 8.27
C GLY A 48 -16.39 11.58 8.66
N GLY A 49 -15.79 12.24 7.68
CA GLY A 49 -15.02 13.48 7.82
C GLY A 49 -13.55 13.24 8.16
N TYR A 50 -12.67 14.08 7.62
CA TYR A 50 -11.21 13.90 7.71
C TYR A 50 -10.68 14.00 9.14
N ALA A 51 -11.30 14.81 10.03
CA ALA A 51 -10.89 14.90 11.42
C ALA A 51 -11.11 13.58 12.19
N LYS A 52 -12.21 12.87 11.92
CA LYS A 52 -12.46 11.55 12.50
C LYS A 52 -11.53 10.50 11.89
N LEU A 53 -11.34 10.52 10.57
CA LEU A 53 -10.40 9.64 9.89
C LEU A 53 -9.00 9.78 10.50
N ALA A 54 -8.50 11.01 10.67
CA ALA A 54 -7.21 11.26 11.32
C ALA A 54 -7.14 10.70 12.74
N SER A 55 -8.22 10.76 13.51
CA SER A 55 -8.26 10.21 14.87
C SER A 55 -8.19 8.68 14.84
N VAL A 56 -8.96 8.04 13.97
CA VAL A 56 -8.94 6.57 13.80
C VAL A 56 -7.57 6.10 13.34
N VAL A 57 -7.00 6.72 12.29
CA VAL A 57 -5.67 6.34 11.77
C VAL A 57 -4.60 6.46 12.85
N ARG A 58 -4.60 7.54 13.64
CA ARG A 58 -3.66 7.69 14.76
C ARG A 58 -3.85 6.59 15.80
N GLN A 59 -5.09 6.28 16.17
CA GLN A 59 -5.39 5.23 17.13
C GLN A 59 -4.93 3.85 16.65
N GLU A 60 -5.19 3.53 15.39
CA GLU A 60 -4.81 2.25 14.79
C GLU A 60 -3.30 2.09 14.60
N LYS A 61 -2.55 3.20 14.50
CA LYS A 61 -1.08 3.17 14.43
C LYS A 61 -0.41 3.05 15.82
N VAL A 62 -1.14 3.31 16.92
CA VAL A 62 -0.57 3.24 18.27
C VAL A 62 -0.18 1.80 18.64
N GLY A 63 1.08 1.62 19.04
CA GLY A 63 1.63 0.32 19.44
C GLY A 63 1.95 -0.64 18.30
N GLU A 64 1.65 -0.29 17.05
CA GLU A 64 1.94 -1.11 15.90
C GLU A 64 3.29 -0.74 15.28
N LYS A 65 4.24 -1.67 15.35
CA LYS A 65 5.59 -1.48 14.81
C LYS A 65 5.59 -1.28 13.29
N HIS A 66 4.69 -1.99 12.60
CA HIS A 66 4.56 -1.93 11.16
C HIS A 66 3.08 -1.70 10.82
N SER A 67 2.75 -0.48 10.43
CA SER A 67 1.42 -0.10 9.98
C SER A 67 1.52 0.76 8.73
N ILE A 68 0.58 0.61 7.81
CA ILE A 68 0.51 1.38 6.57
C ILE A 68 -0.94 1.86 6.41
N PHE A 69 -1.10 3.16 6.19
CA PHE A 69 -2.39 3.76 5.87
C PHE A 69 -2.48 4.00 4.36
N VAL A 70 -3.41 3.33 3.71
CA VAL A 70 -3.63 3.39 2.26
C VAL A 70 -4.98 4.00 1.95
N HIS A 71 -5.02 4.93 1.00
CA HIS A 71 -6.24 5.41 0.37
C HIS A 71 -6.44 4.69 -0.98
N ALA A 72 -7.56 4.01 -1.15
CA ALA A 72 -7.83 3.16 -2.32
C ALA A 72 -8.32 3.93 -3.56
N GLY A 73 -8.28 5.27 -3.54
CA GLY A 73 -8.73 6.13 -4.62
C GLY A 73 -10.12 6.70 -4.41
N ASP A 74 -10.61 7.42 -5.41
CA ASP A 74 -11.87 8.15 -5.41
C ASP A 74 -11.94 9.17 -4.26
N ALA A 75 -10.97 10.07 -4.24
CA ALA A 75 -10.85 11.12 -3.25
C ALA A 75 -11.06 12.52 -3.82
N TYR A 76 -10.62 12.79 -5.07
CA TYR A 76 -10.61 14.14 -5.62
C TYR A 76 -12.00 14.61 -6.05
N SER A 77 -12.91 13.70 -6.36
CA SER A 77 -14.26 13.94 -6.87
C SER A 77 -15.16 12.73 -6.52
N PRO A 78 -16.51 12.87 -6.53
CA PRO A 78 -17.28 14.12 -6.60
C PRO A 78 -17.58 14.70 -5.21
N SER A 79 -17.51 16.00 -5.07
CA SER A 79 -18.06 16.72 -3.91
C SER A 79 -18.39 18.17 -4.28
N LEU A 80 -19.16 18.86 -3.45
CA LEU A 80 -19.41 20.30 -3.66
C LEU A 80 -18.08 21.07 -3.64
N LEU A 81 -17.17 20.72 -2.76
CA LEU A 81 -15.87 21.37 -2.65
C LEU A 81 -14.99 21.09 -3.86
N SER A 82 -14.96 19.84 -4.32
CA SER A 82 -14.14 19.45 -5.49
C SER A 82 -14.64 20.12 -6.79
N SER A 83 -15.91 20.47 -6.88
CA SER A 83 -16.41 21.25 -8.03
C SER A 83 -15.85 22.69 -8.06
N MET A 84 -15.39 23.21 -6.90
CA MET A 84 -14.81 24.57 -6.78
C MET A 84 -13.28 24.54 -6.88
N ASP A 85 -12.61 23.60 -6.24
CA ASP A 85 -11.15 23.56 -6.10
C ASP A 85 -10.47 22.37 -6.78
N LYS A 86 -11.25 21.55 -7.50
CA LYS A 86 -10.78 20.40 -8.28
C LYS A 86 -9.94 19.42 -7.43
N GLY A 87 -10.40 19.16 -6.21
CA GLY A 87 -9.78 18.21 -5.29
C GLY A 87 -8.57 18.72 -4.53
N LYS A 88 -8.22 20.02 -4.65
CA LYS A 88 -7.06 20.58 -3.96
C LYS A 88 -7.15 20.41 -2.44
N SER A 89 -8.26 20.82 -1.83
CA SER A 89 -8.46 20.71 -0.37
C SER A 89 -8.45 19.25 0.11
N THR A 90 -8.92 18.34 -0.72
CA THR A 90 -8.88 16.90 -0.40
C THR A 90 -7.44 16.41 -0.27
N VAL A 91 -6.57 16.78 -1.22
CA VAL A 91 -5.14 16.42 -1.13
C VAL A 91 -4.48 17.03 0.09
N ASP A 92 -4.79 18.31 0.42
CA ASP A 92 -4.29 18.94 1.64
C ASP A 92 -4.72 18.17 2.90
N MET A 93 -5.96 17.67 2.93
CA MET A 93 -6.44 16.84 4.05
C MET A 93 -5.77 15.46 4.10
N LEU A 94 -5.59 14.79 2.97
CA LEU A 94 -4.89 13.51 2.90
C LEU A 94 -3.44 13.64 3.38
N ASN A 95 -2.75 14.72 2.98
CA ASN A 95 -1.42 15.07 3.48
C ASN A 95 -1.43 15.24 5.02
N ALA A 96 -2.43 15.97 5.55
CA ALA A 96 -2.55 16.23 6.99
C ALA A 96 -2.91 14.99 7.82
N VAL A 97 -3.70 14.07 7.28
CA VAL A 97 -4.03 12.79 7.91
C VAL A 97 -2.83 11.85 7.93
N GLY A 98 -1.90 11.99 6.99
CA GLY A 98 -0.69 11.20 6.89
C GLY A 98 -0.94 9.86 6.17
N VAL A 99 -1.46 9.94 4.94
CA VAL A 99 -1.54 8.81 4.01
C VAL A 99 -0.12 8.33 3.70
N ASP A 100 0.11 7.02 3.76
CA ASP A 100 1.40 6.43 3.40
C ASP A 100 1.45 6.09 1.90
N TYR A 101 0.32 5.66 1.32
CA TYR A 101 0.15 5.36 -0.12
C TYR A 101 -1.28 5.64 -0.56
N MET A 102 -1.44 6.10 -1.79
CA MET A 102 -2.75 6.21 -2.43
C MET A 102 -2.74 5.43 -3.75
N VAL A 103 -3.87 4.87 -4.13
CA VAL A 103 -4.11 4.30 -5.46
C VAL A 103 -5.01 5.26 -6.23
N LEU A 104 -4.81 5.40 -7.53
CA LEU A 104 -5.77 6.13 -8.36
C LEU A 104 -7.06 5.34 -8.49
N GLY A 105 -8.19 6.00 -8.23
CA GLY A 105 -9.51 5.55 -8.65
C GLY A 105 -9.94 6.22 -9.95
N ASN A 106 -11.18 5.98 -10.39
CA ASN A 106 -11.69 6.60 -11.60
C ASN A 106 -12.03 8.10 -11.41
N HIS A 107 -12.44 8.50 -10.22
CA HIS A 107 -12.81 9.89 -9.92
C HIS A 107 -11.61 10.85 -9.78
N GLU A 108 -10.40 10.37 -9.74
CA GLU A 108 -9.21 11.20 -9.84
C GLU A 108 -9.09 11.88 -11.23
N TRP A 109 -9.77 11.35 -12.24
CA TRP A 109 -9.74 11.84 -13.63
C TRP A 109 -10.85 12.83 -13.96
N ASP A 110 -11.82 13.08 -13.08
CA ASP A 110 -13.03 13.86 -13.38
C ASP A 110 -12.76 15.31 -13.76
N HIS A 111 -11.61 15.84 -13.39
CA HIS A 111 -11.20 17.21 -13.72
C HIS A 111 -10.10 17.29 -14.80
N GLY A 112 -9.90 16.18 -15.52
CA GLY A 112 -8.92 16.05 -16.59
C GLY A 112 -7.50 15.77 -16.14
N PRO A 113 -6.61 15.42 -17.10
CA PRO A 113 -5.27 14.93 -16.82
C PRO A 113 -4.33 15.97 -16.24
N GLU A 114 -4.46 17.24 -16.65
CA GLU A 114 -3.66 18.32 -16.11
C GLU A 114 -3.93 18.50 -14.61
N ASN A 115 -5.23 18.46 -14.23
CA ASN A 115 -5.60 18.53 -12.82
C ASN A 115 -5.10 17.31 -12.05
N LEU A 116 -5.23 16.10 -12.61
CA LEU A 116 -4.66 14.89 -12.00
C LEU A 116 -3.15 15.08 -11.72
N ARG A 117 -2.40 15.55 -12.70
CA ARG A 117 -0.96 15.81 -12.56
C ARG A 117 -0.67 16.81 -11.44
N GLU A 118 -1.41 17.92 -11.37
CA GLU A 118 -1.27 18.88 -10.28
C GLU A 118 -1.54 18.26 -8.91
N ARG A 119 -2.57 17.44 -8.76
CA ARG A 119 -2.91 16.76 -7.50
C ARG A 119 -1.85 15.72 -7.14
N VAL A 120 -1.32 14.98 -8.11
CA VAL A 120 -0.21 14.04 -7.89
C VAL A 120 1.00 14.79 -7.32
N TRP A 121 1.40 15.91 -7.92
CA TRP A 121 2.54 16.71 -7.43
C TRP A 121 2.29 17.44 -6.12
N GLN A 122 1.04 17.71 -5.77
CA GLN A 122 0.65 18.28 -4.47
C GLN A 122 0.72 17.26 -3.33
N SER A 123 0.64 15.97 -3.65
CA SER A 123 0.61 14.88 -2.66
C SER A 123 1.98 14.66 -2.04
N ASN A 124 2.04 14.55 -0.71
CA ASN A 124 3.27 14.25 0.05
C ASN A 124 3.49 12.74 0.23
N PHE A 125 2.75 11.92 -0.49
CA PHE A 125 2.79 10.46 -0.44
C PHE A 125 2.83 9.89 -1.86
N PRO A 126 3.44 8.69 -2.05
CA PRO A 126 3.43 8.03 -3.35
C PRO A 126 2.02 7.64 -3.79
N ILE A 127 1.70 7.90 -5.05
CA ILE A 127 0.48 7.46 -5.70
C ILE A 127 0.80 6.26 -6.59
N LEU A 128 0.14 5.13 -6.33
CA LEU A 128 0.34 3.87 -7.03
C LEU A 128 -0.60 3.79 -8.23
N ALA A 129 -0.04 3.56 -9.42
CA ALA A 129 -0.78 3.44 -10.68
C ALA A 129 -0.16 2.35 -11.56
N SER A 130 -0.34 1.07 -11.17
CA SER A 130 0.37 -0.05 -11.81
C SER A 130 -0.10 -0.32 -13.24
N ASN A 131 -1.39 -0.12 -13.52
CA ASN A 131 -2.02 -0.37 -14.81
C ASN A 131 -2.54 0.88 -15.52
N ALA A 132 -2.44 2.08 -14.91
CA ALA A 132 -2.80 3.33 -15.55
C ALA A 132 -1.66 3.83 -16.45
N LYS A 133 -2.02 4.39 -17.59
CA LYS A 133 -1.10 4.97 -18.57
C LYS A 133 -1.70 6.25 -19.14
N ASP A 134 -0.85 7.14 -19.58
CA ASP A 134 -1.26 8.31 -20.35
C ASP A 134 -1.61 7.95 -21.82
N LYS A 135 -1.99 8.93 -22.61
CA LYS A 135 -2.34 8.80 -24.04
C LYS A 135 -1.18 8.23 -24.89
N ASP A 136 0.06 8.39 -24.46
CA ASP A 136 1.26 7.91 -25.16
C ASP A 136 1.70 6.52 -24.68
N GLY A 137 0.91 5.89 -23.78
CA GLY A 137 1.17 4.57 -23.21
C GLY A 137 2.24 4.56 -22.12
N LEU A 138 2.65 5.75 -21.64
CA LEU A 138 3.62 5.91 -20.58
C LEU A 138 2.95 5.89 -19.19
N PRO A 139 3.69 5.61 -18.10
CA PRO A 139 3.16 5.79 -16.75
C PRO A 139 2.68 7.22 -16.52
N ILE A 140 1.63 7.40 -15.74
CA ILE A 140 1.15 8.72 -15.34
C ILE A 140 2.26 9.46 -14.59
N ASP A 141 2.56 10.67 -15.03
CA ASP A 141 3.66 11.48 -14.49
C ASP A 141 3.52 11.72 -12.98
N GLY A 142 4.62 11.56 -12.24
CA GLY A 142 4.67 11.66 -10.78
C GLY A 142 4.13 10.45 -10.03
N THR A 143 3.55 9.45 -10.70
CA THR A 143 3.11 8.21 -10.05
C THR A 143 4.19 7.13 -10.03
N VAL A 144 4.01 6.13 -9.17
CA VAL A 144 4.85 4.94 -9.12
C VAL A 144 4.02 3.68 -9.40
N ARG A 145 4.64 2.68 -10.02
CA ARG A 145 3.93 1.43 -10.35
C ARG A 145 3.76 0.52 -9.13
N THR A 146 4.79 0.45 -8.30
CA THR A 146 4.84 -0.43 -7.13
C THR A 146 5.64 0.23 -6.02
N ALA A 147 5.38 -0.20 -4.79
CA ALA A 147 6.19 0.17 -3.63
C ALA A 147 6.66 -1.08 -2.90
N MET A 148 7.75 -0.96 -2.15
CA MET A 148 8.29 -2.02 -1.29
C MET A 148 8.36 -1.51 0.15
N VAL A 149 7.83 -2.31 1.07
CA VAL A 149 7.84 -2.03 2.51
C VAL A 149 8.57 -3.14 3.26
N ASN A 150 9.45 -2.79 4.18
CA ASN A 150 10.12 -3.76 5.04
C ASN A 150 9.32 -3.97 6.32
N VAL A 151 9.02 -5.23 6.62
CA VAL A 151 8.25 -5.66 7.80
C VAL A 151 9.05 -6.73 8.53
N GLY A 152 9.82 -6.34 9.54
CA GLY A 152 10.84 -7.22 10.12
C GLY A 152 11.87 -7.62 9.06
N SER A 153 12.07 -8.92 8.87
CA SER A 153 12.93 -9.48 7.81
C SER A 153 12.22 -9.65 6.46
N PHE A 154 10.91 -9.43 6.41
CA PHE A 154 10.12 -9.60 5.17
C PHE A 154 10.09 -8.33 4.34
N ARG A 155 10.06 -8.51 3.01
CA ARG A 155 9.81 -7.45 2.04
C ARG A 155 8.41 -7.63 1.46
N VAL A 156 7.55 -6.64 1.64
CA VAL A 156 6.16 -6.64 1.15
C VAL A 156 6.05 -5.73 -0.05
N GLY A 157 5.68 -6.28 -1.20
CA GLY A 157 5.38 -5.52 -2.41
C GLY A 157 3.94 -5.02 -2.40
N ILE A 158 3.72 -3.75 -2.77
CA ILE A 158 2.41 -3.12 -2.88
C ILE A 158 2.23 -2.64 -4.31
N MET A 159 1.05 -2.87 -4.89
CA MET A 159 0.65 -2.34 -6.19
C MET A 159 -0.75 -1.72 -6.10
N GLY A 160 -1.00 -0.71 -6.92
CA GLY A 160 -2.30 -0.07 -7.05
C GLY A 160 -2.92 -0.34 -8.41
N LEU A 161 -4.15 -0.86 -8.44
CA LEU A 161 -4.88 -1.14 -9.67
C LEU A 161 -6.12 -0.28 -9.75
N ILE A 162 -6.33 0.35 -10.90
CA ILE A 162 -7.54 1.08 -11.25
C ILE A 162 -8.42 0.21 -12.16
N THR A 163 -9.72 0.42 -12.11
CA THR A 163 -10.67 -0.25 -13.02
C THR A 163 -10.37 0.08 -14.48
N THR A 164 -10.52 -0.92 -15.36
CA THR A 164 -10.34 -0.74 -16.80
C THR A 164 -11.45 0.08 -17.45
N ASN A 165 -12.58 0.26 -16.76
CA ASN A 165 -13.74 1.00 -17.25
C ASN A 165 -13.68 2.51 -16.85
N THR A 166 -12.52 3.00 -16.46
CA THR A 166 -12.35 4.40 -16.00
C THR A 166 -12.88 5.41 -17.01
N LYS A 167 -12.68 5.17 -18.32
CA LYS A 167 -13.16 6.08 -19.38
C LYS A 167 -14.68 6.17 -19.45
N GLU A 168 -15.37 5.10 -19.13
CA GLU A 168 -16.85 5.01 -19.21
C GLU A 168 -17.54 5.56 -17.96
N ILE A 169 -16.87 5.54 -16.81
CA ILE A 169 -17.47 5.84 -15.50
C ILE A 169 -16.91 7.10 -14.84
N SER A 170 -16.06 7.84 -15.53
CA SER A 170 -15.49 9.11 -15.08
C SER A 170 -15.50 10.14 -16.22
N SER A 171 -14.92 11.30 -16.01
CA SER A 171 -14.85 12.40 -16.98
C SER A 171 -13.42 12.80 -17.32
N PRO A 172 -12.59 11.91 -17.88
CA PRO A 172 -11.16 12.12 -18.08
C PRO A 172 -10.81 13.21 -19.11
N GLY A 173 -11.79 13.79 -19.81
CA GLY A 173 -11.58 14.71 -20.90
C GLY A 173 -11.81 14.04 -22.27
N ARG A 174 -11.86 14.88 -23.34
CA ARG A 174 -12.22 14.40 -24.69
C ARG A 174 -11.06 13.70 -25.42
N ASP A 175 -9.84 13.90 -24.97
CA ASP A 175 -8.62 13.49 -25.71
C ASP A 175 -7.84 12.36 -25.01
N GLU A 176 -8.47 11.64 -24.08
CA GLU A 176 -7.82 10.55 -23.34
C GLU A 176 -8.54 9.21 -23.35
#